data_66f3470c8539f420bb990317859df15a
#
_entry.id   66f3470c8539f420bb990317859df15a
#
_cell.length_a   1.000
_cell.length_b   1.000
_cell.length_c   1.000
_cell.angle_alpha   90.00
_cell.angle_beta   90.00
_cell.angle_gamma   90.00
#
_symmetry.space_group_name_H-M   'P 1'
#
loop_
_entity.id
_entity.type
_entity.pdbx_description
1 polymer ?
#
loop_
_entity_poly.entity_id
_entity_poly.type
_entity_poly.pdbx_seq_one_letter_code
_entity_poly.pdbx_strand_id
1 'polypeptide(L)'
;MAKHKFDFDLIVIGSGAGGSAAATLAAREGKKVAIVEGDTFGGTSPNWGDVPVKALLHAAQLYDEARHGARFGIRSNTLGYNYPTLRAWKDLAVKRTGAGGNQKYYENEGITAIKGQAHFLSPNEISVNRHQYSAASFLIAAGADWLLPDIQGLDASPYATPRTILDIMRPPKSLYIIGGGSTGVELAQLMAIFGTKVYIADIASRLLPGYDLEAGELLEKLLQEQKGITVLTQTRTLAIDKENIARRVTYSRGGTEHSIRVEEVLITAGRTPNVDLGLENAGVEYTAKGIIVNDQLQTTAKHIYAAGDVLGRNGYTHSALLESRIAANNLLFKNKLIPDYTATPRVVFTSPSIASVGLTEDDCLRRDLQIRKSTAPLNIIARSNTSDFRDGFVKLITDKKGILLGATIVAPNAGELIHELALAIKYNHTAAQLAATPHAFLTWSEAIRVAAGKLA
;
A
#
# COMPACT_ATOMS: atom_id res chain seq x y z
N MET A 1 15.26 42.26 17.50
CA MET A 1 14.66 41.02 16.94
C MET A 1 14.51 41.20 15.44
N ALA A 2 15.20 40.42 14.61
CA ALA A 2 15.00 40.49 13.16
C ALA A 2 13.55 40.08 12.86
N LYS A 3 12.79 40.95 12.17
CA LYS A 3 11.44 40.60 11.69
C LYS A 3 11.60 39.39 10.79
N HIS A 4 11.03 38.24 11.18
CA HIS A 4 10.91 37.09 10.26
C HIS A 4 10.18 37.60 9.01
N LYS A 5 10.75 37.37 7.85
CA LYS A 5 10.17 37.77 6.56
C LYS A 5 8.88 36.97 6.27
N PHE A 6 8.73 35.77 6.85
CA PHE A 6 7.61 34.85 6.67
C PHE A 6 7.08 34.40 8.04
N ASP A 7 5.84 33.91 8.06
CA ASP A 7 5.20 33.36 9.27
C ASP A 7 5.90 32.08 9.74
N PHE A 8 6.38 31.25 8.78
CA PHE A 8 7.04 29.96 9.04
C PHE A 8 8.32 29.82 8.20
N ASP A 9 9.26 29.02 8.69
CA ASP A 9 10.41 28.57 7.92
C ASP A 9 10.00 27.48 6.93
N LEU A 10 9.08 26.58 7.35
CA LEU A 10 8.55 25.49 6.56
C LEU A 10 7.04 25.31 6.81
N ILE A 11 6.27 25.21 5.74
CA ILE A 11 4.91 24.67 5.78
C ILE A 11 4.88 23.32 5.08
N VAL A 12 4.35 22.30 5.76
CA VAL A 12 4.10 20.97 5.22
C VAL A 12 2.62 20.82 4.91
N ILE A 13 2.27 20.50 3.67
CA ILE A 13 0.88 20.30 3.22
C ILE A 13 0.59 18.79 3.18
N GLY A 14 -0.19 18.31 4.14
CA GLY A 14 -0.50 16.90 4.35
C GLY A 14 0.27 16.31 5.54
N SER A 15 -0.43 15.67 6.46
CA SER A 15 0.11 15.08 7.69
C SER A 15 0.31 13.56 7.63
N GLY A 16 0.18 12.97 6.44
CA GLY A 16 0.46 11.56 6.20
C GLY A 16 1.94 11.21 6.26
N ALA A 17 2.30 10.01 5.85
CA ALA A 17 3.68 9.51 5.85
C ALA A 17 4.65 10.41 5.08
N GLY A 18 4.19 11.05 3.99
CA GLY A 18 5.00 11.96 3.17
C GLY A 18 5.31 13.30 3.85
N GLY A 19 4.51 13.73 4.85
CA GLY A 19 4.70 15.04 5.49
C GLY A 19 5.18 14.95 6.94
N SER A 20 4.68 13.99 7.72
CA SER A 20 4.88 13.96 9.19
C SER A 20 6.36 13.88 9.60
N ALA A 21 7.14 13.03 8.96
CA ALA A 21 8.56 12.86 9.29
C ALA A 21 9.37 14.14 8.98
N ALA A 22 9.04 14.82 7.88
CA ALA A 22 9.70 16.08 7.51
C ALA A 22 9.37 17.22 8.49
N ALA A 23 8.10 17.36 8.87
CA ALA A 23 7.69 18.37 9.85
C ALA A 23 8.40 18.18 11.19
N THR A 24 8.43 16.93 11.69
CA THR A 24 9.10 16.60 12.97
C THR A 24 10.60 16.83 12.89
N LEU A 25 11.27 16.44 11.79
CA LEU A 25 12.69 16.67 11.61
C LEU A 25 13.01 18.17 11.59
N ALA A 26 12.27 18.95 10.83
CA ALA A 26 12.48 20.39 10.74
C ALA A 26 12.26 21.11 12.08
N ALA A 27 11.23 20.72 12.85
CA ALA A 27 10.98 21.28 14.18
C ALA A 27 12.12 20.96 15.16
N ARG A 28 12.66 19.74 15.14
CA ARG A 28 13.81 19.33 15.97
C ARG A 28 15.10 20.07 15.59
N GLU A 29 15.23 20.50 14.35
CA GLU A 29 16.32 21.38 13.87
C GLU A 29 16.06 22.88 14.18
N GLY A 30 15.09 23.16 15.05
CA GLY A 30 14.78 24.53 15.53
C GLY A 30 14.07 25.43 14.53
N LYS A 31 13.46 24.86 13.47
CA LYS A 31 12.68 25.61 12.49
C LYS A 31 11.28 25.88 13.00
N LYS A 32 10.72 27.02 12.64
CA LYS A 32 9.31 27.35 12.86
C LYS A 32 8.48 26.66 11.80
N VAL A 33 7.77 25.59 12.17
CA VAL A 33 7.08 24.69 11.25
C VAL A 33 5.57 24.76 11.45
N ALA A 34 4.82 24.77 10.33
CA ALA A 34 3.40 24.45 10.32
C ALA A 34 3.16 23.17 9.51
N ILE A 35 2.15 22.38 9.92
CA ILE A 35 1.61 21.25 9.17
C ILE A 35 0.13 21.48 8.92
N VAL A 36 -0.28 21.40 7.66
CA VAL A 36 -1.66 21.61 7.23
C VAL A 36 -2.29 20.27 6.86
N GLU A 37 -3.48 19.97 7.41
CA GLU A 37 -4.20 18.73 7.13
C GLU A 37 -5.65 19.01 6.73
N GLY A 38 -5.97 18.62 5.51
CA GLY A 38 -7.30 18.84 4.93
C GLY A 38 -8.39 17.92 5.47
N ASP A 39 -8.04 16.67 5.79
CA ASP A 39 -9.00 15.67 6.27
C ASP A 39 -8.65 15.21 7.70
N THR A 40 -7.94 14.13 7.87
CA THR A 40 -7.64 13.56 9.20
C THR A 40 -6.14 13.50 9.42
N PHE A 41 -5.65 14.06 10.54
CA PHE A 41 -4.24 14.00 10.89
C PHE A 41 -3.73 12.54 10.89
N GLY A 42 -2.51 12.35 10.34
CA GLY A 42 -1.90 11.05 10.14
C GLY A 42 -2.10 10.47 8.74
N GLY A 43 -3.06 10.99 7.97
CA GLY A 43 -3.32 10.59 6.58
C GLY A 43 -3.93 9.18 6.45
N THR A 44 -3.79 8.58 5.27
CA THR A 44 -4.50 7.35 4.85
C THR A 44 -4.12 6.12 5.68
N SER A 45 -2.82 5.83 5.82
CA SER A 45 -2.32 4.55 6.34
C SER A 45 -2.86 4.20 7.74
N PRO A 46 -2.80 5.09 8.76
CA PRO A 46 -3.31 4.77 10.09
C PRO A 46 -4.83 4.85 10.20
N ASN A 47 -5.49 5.71 9.44
CA ASN A 47 -6.90 6.03 9.65
C ASN A 47 -7.85 5.08 8.89
N TRP A 48 -7.58 4.80 7.64
CA TRP A 48 -8.44 3.94 6.78
C TRP A 48 -7.68 3.08 5.75
N GLY A 49 -6.34 3.06 5.82
CA GLY A 49 -5.48 2.26 4.96
C GLY A 49 -4.95 1.01 5.65
N ASP A 50 -3.64 0.99 5.89
CA ASP A 50 -2.94 -0.21 6.37
C ASP A 50 -3.42 -0.69 7.74
N VAL A 51 -3.45 0.19 8.73
CA VAL A 51 -3.72 -0.21 10.13
C VAL A 51 -5.09 -0.86 10.29
N PRO A 52 -6.22 -0.24 9.89
CA PRO A 52 -7.53 -0.84 10.07
C PRO A 52 -7.74 -2.10 9.21
N VAL A 53 -7.22 -2.12 7.98
CA VAL A 53 -7.32 -3.30 7.10
C VAL A 53 -6.57 -4.48 7.70
N LYS A 54 -5.31 -4.28 8.14
CA LYS A 54 -4.48 -5.35 8.72
C LYS A 54 -5.01 -5.81 10.08
N ALA A 55 -5.63 -4.94 10.87
CA ALA A 55 -6.32 -5.34 12.10
C ALA A 55 -7.50 -6.30 11.83
N LEU A 56 -8.31 -6.02 10.81
CA LEU A 56 -9.41 -6.89 10.40
C LEU A 56 -8.92 -8.18 9.73
N LEU A 57 -7.87 -8.10 8.88
CA LEU A 57 -7.25 -9.28 8.26
C LEU A 57 -6.69 -10.23 9.31
N HIS A 58 -6.01 -9.73 10.35
CA HIS A 58 -5.51 -10.56 11.44
C HIS A 58 -6.65 -11.32 12.14
N ALA A 59 -7.73 -10.62 12.48
CA ALA A 59 -8.91 -11.26 13.10
C ALA A 59 -9.58 -12.28 12.16
N ALA A 60 -9.65 -11.97 10.86
CA ALA A 60 -10.18 -12.88 9.86
C ALA A 60 -9.33 -14.15 9.72
N GLN A 61 -7.99 -14.00 9.69
CA GLN A 61 -7.06 -15.13 9.62
C GLN A 61 -7.19 -16.04 10.84
N LEU A 62 -7.27 -15.47 12.05
CA LEU A 62 -7.51 -16.25 13.27
C LEU A 62 -8.83 -17.03 13.21
N TYR A 63 -9.90 -16.40 12.71
CA TYR A 63 -11.18 -17.05 12.55
C TYR A 63 -11.12 -18.19 11.51
N ASP A 64 -10.44 -17.96 10.39
CA ASP A 64 -10.26 -18.95 9.33
C ASP A 64 -9.42 -20.14 9.81
N GLU A 65 -8.32 -19.91 10.53
CA GLU A 65 -7.50 -20.96 11.14
C GLU A 65 -8.28 -21.79 12.14
N ALA A 66 -9.07 -21.13 13.00
CA ALA A 66 -9.93 -21.82 13.97
C ALA A 66 -10.99 -22.70 13.29
N ARG A 67 -11.57 -22.28 12.17
CA ARG A 67 -12.53 -23.09 11.38
C ARG A 67 -11.87 -24.35 10.81
N HIS A 68 -10.59 -24.29 10.49
CA HIS A 68 -9.83 -25.40 9.90
C HIS A 68 -9.04 -26.20 10.95
N GLY A 69 -9.19 -25.90 12.25
CA GLY A 69 -8.47 -26.53 13.35
C GLY A 69 -8.68 -28.03 13.49
N ALA A 70 -9.78 -28.56 12.95
CA ALA A 70 -10.11 -30.02 13.03
C ALA A 70 -9.01 -30.90 12.41
N ARG A 71 -8.27 -30.41 11.42
CA ARG A 71 -7.12 -31.13 10.81
C ARG A 71 -5.97 -31.39 11.80
N PHE A 72 -5.91 -30.59 12.87
CA PHE A 72 -4.93 -30.74 13.97
C PHE A 72 -5.55 -31.35 15.25
N GLY A 73 -6.78 -31.87 15.17
CA GLY A 73 -7.50 -32.43 16.32
C GLY A 73 -8.16 -31.37 17.21
N ILE A 74 -8.10 -30.09 16.84
CA ILE A 74 -8.76 -29.00 17.58
C ILE A 74 -10.24 -28.97 17.22
N ARG A 75 -11.13 -29.13 18.21
CA ARG A 75 -12.57 -29.11 18.04
C ARG A 75 -13.14 -27.84 18.66
N SER A 76 -13.97 -27.13 17.91
CA SER A 76 -14.80 -26.02 18.40
C SER A 76 -16.25 -26.32 18.05
N ASN A 77 -17.09 -26.49 19.05
CA ASN A 77 -18.54 -26.83 18.85
C ASN A 77 -19.35 -25.61 18.43
N THR A 78 -18.87 -24.38 18.71
CA THR A 78 -19.59 -23.15 18.45
C THR A 78 -18.58 -22.06 18.01
N LEU A 79 -18.11 -22.13 16.77
CA LEU A 79 -17.26 -21.10 16.22
C LEU A 79 -18.10 -20.09 15.44
N GLY A 80 -18.14 -18.86 15.91
CA GLY A 80 -18.80 -17.73 15.28
C GLY A 80 -17.98 -16.47 15.41
N TYR A 81 -18.44 -15.38 14.83
CA TYR A 81 -17.86 -14.06 15.00
C TYR A 81 -18.94 -13.02 15.33
N ASN A 82 -18.51 -11.94 15.99
CA ASN A 82 -19.36 -10.77 16.24
C ASN A 82 -18.75 -9.59 15.49
N TYR A 83 -19.36 -9.20 14.38
CA TYR A 83 -18.81 -8.17 13.49
C TYR A 83 -18.70 -6.77 14.16
N PRO A 84 -19.67 -6.31 14.98
CA PRO A 84 -19.50 -5.10 15.79
C PRO A 84 -18.26 -5.13 16.69
N THR A 85 -17.94 -6.27 17.31
CA THR A 85 -16.73 -6.44 18.13
C THR A 85 -15.46 -6.38 17.28
N LEU A 86 -15.48 -6.96 16.08
CA LEU A 86 -14.35 -6.86 15.12
C LEU A 86 -14.10 -5.40 14.70
N ARG A 87 -15.15 -4.63 14.46
CA ARG A 87 -15.03 -3.19 14.18
C ARG A 87 -14.45 -2.43 15.36
N ALA A 88 -14.96 -2.69 16.58
CA ALA A 88 -14.40 -2.07 17.78
C ALA A 88 -12.91 -2.40 17.99
N TRP A 89 -12.49 -3.63 17.66
CA TRP A 89 -11.08 -4.02 17.64
C TRP A 89 -10.28 -3.19 16.61
N LYS A 90 -10.79 -3.06 15.38
CA LYS A 90 -10.19 -2.22 14.34
C LYS A 90 -10.00 -0.78 14.83
N ASP A 91 -11.04 -0.18 15.42
CA ASP A 91 -11.00 1.20 15.92
C ASP A 91 -10.00 1.34 17.08
N LEU A 92 -9.92 0.32 17.95
CA LEU A 92 -8.92 0.28 19.02
C LEU A 92 -7.50 0.18 18.47
N ALA A 93 -7.26 -0.61 17.43
CA ALA A 93 -5.96 -0.73 16.78
C ALA A 93 -5.51 0.61 16.18
N VAL A 94 -6.41 1.31 15.46
CA VAL A 94 -6.17 2.66 14.95
C VAL A 94 -5.79 3.63 16.10
N LYS A 95 -6.60 3.62 17.17
CA LYS A 95 -6.33 4.48 18.35
C LYS A 95 -4.98 4.18 19.01
N ARG A 96 -4.62 2.89 19.17
CA ARG A 96 -3.35 2.46 19.77
C ARG A 96 -2.13 2.84 18.93
N THR A 97 -2.28 2.92 17.63
CA THR A 97 -1.21 3.36 16.71
C THR A 97 -0.88 4.84 16.93
N GLY A 98 -1.77 5.60 17.58
CA GLY A 98 -1.53 6.99 17.97
C GLY A 98 -1.53 8.00 16.82
N ALA A 99 -1.74 7.53 15.59
CA ALA A 99 -1.60 8.35 14.40
C ALA A 99 -2.92 9.01 13.97
N GLY A 100 -4.06 8.46 14.42
CA GLY A 100 -5.36 8.94 13.98
C GLY A 100 -5.78 10.23 14.69
N GLY A 101 -5.98 11.31 13.92
CA GLY A 101 -6.64 12.52 14.39
C GLY A 101 -5.94 13.28 15.51
N ASN A 102 -4.66 13.02 15.77
CA ASN A 102 -3.99 13.57 16.94
C ASN A 102 -3.19 14.85 16.60
N GLN A 103 -3.91 15.96 16.46
CA GLN A 103 -3.32 17.29 16.34
C GLN A 103 -2.31 17.56 17.49
N LYS A 104 -2.59 17.09 18.71
CA LYS A 104 -1.73 17.27 19.89
C LYS A 104 -0.33 16.67 19.73
N TYR A 105 -0.19 15.62 18.90
CA TYR A 105 1.14 15.07 18.61
C TYR A 105 2.05 16.14 18.01
N TYR A 106 1.57 16.87 17.01
CA TYR A 106 2.34 17.91 16.34
C TYR A 106 2.57 19.12 17.26
N GLU A 107 1.56 19.52 18.04
CA GLU A 107 1.67 20.59 19.03
C GLU A 107 2.73 20.29 20.10
N ASN A 108 2.80 19.04 20.57
CA ASN A 108 3.82 18.58 21.51
C ASN A 108 5.24 18.59 20.93
N GLU A 109 5.38 18.41 19.62
CA GLU A 109 6.67 18.52 18.89
C GLU A 109 7.00 19.99 18.53
N GLY A 110 6.20 20.97 18.99
CA GLY A 110 6.40 22.39 18.70
C GLY A 110 5.97 22.81 17.29
N ILE A 111 5.16 22.00 16.61
CA ILE A 111 4.66 22.25 15.26
C ILE A 111 3.27 22.87 15.32
N THR A 112 3.04 23.96 14.58
CA THR A 112 1.70 24.54 14.44
C THR A 112 0.84 23.65 13.55
N ALA A 113 -0.16 22.98 14.12
CA ALA A 113 -1.06 22.11 13.37
C ALA A 113 -2.30 22.91 12.91
N ILE A 114 -2.50 22.97 11.59
CA ILE A 114 -3.58 23.74 10.96
C ILE A 114 -4.53 22.77 10.27
N LYS A 115 -5.81 22.80 10.66
CA LYS A 115 -6.86 21.99 10.02
C LYS A 115 -7.52 22.77 8.89
N GLY A 116 -7.53 22.22 7.69
CA GLY A 116 -8.20 22.77 6.51
C GLY A 116 -7.45 22.45 5.21
N GLN A 117 -8.10 22.69 4.08
CA GLN A 117 -7.52 22.53 2.75
C GLN A 117 -6.59 23.70 2.45
N ALA A 118 -5.37 23.39 2.03
CA ALA A 118 -4.39 24.38 1.61
C ALA A 118 -4.56 24.68 0.12
N HIS A 119 -4.41 25.94 -0.26
CA HIS A 119 -4.39 26.37 -1.65
C HIS A 119 -3.34 27.47 -1.82
N PHE A 120 -2.42 27.32 -2.78
CA PHE A 120 -1.39 28.33 -3.06
C PHE A 120 -2.00 29.58 -3.65
N LEU A 121 -1.64 30.74 -3.09
CA LEU A 121 -1.96 32.07 -3.59
C LEU A 121 -0.79 32.67 -4.36
N SER A 122 0.43 32.32 -3.96
CA SER A 122 1.70 32.77 -4.57
C SER A 122 2.79 31.73 -4.27
N PRO A 123 4.02 31.86 -4.79
CA PRO A 123 5.12 30.96 -4.48
C PRO A 123 5.43 30.80 -2.98
N ASN A 124 5.12 31.79 -2.17
CA ASN A 124 5.44 31.81 -0.74
C ASN A 124 4.24 31.91 0.18
N GLU A 125 3.02 31.82 -0.36
CA GLU A 125 1.78 31.99 0.44
C GLU A 125 0.74 30.95 0.09
N ILE A 126 0.06 30.44 1.12
CA ILE A 126 -1.12 29.57 1.00
C ILE A 126 -2.30 30.18 1.75
N SER A 127 -3.51 29.86 1.32
CA SER A 127 -4.73 30.06 2.09
C SER A 127 -5.20 28.75 2.71
N VAL A 128 -5.70 28.83 3.97
CA VAL A 128 -6.39 27.73 4.65
C VAL A 128 -7.55 28.34 5.42
N ASN A 129 -8.78 27.91 5.17
CA ASN A 129 -10.00 28.44 5.85
C ASN A 129 -10.08 29.97 5.86
N ARG A 130 -9.78 30.65 4.74
CA ARG A 130 -9.74 32.13 4.56
C ARG A 130 -8.61 32.84 5.32
N HIS A 131 -7.72 32.13 6.01
CA HIS A 131 -6.49 32.68 6.57
C HIS A 131 -5.34 32.50 5.59
N GLN A 132 -4.44 33.46 5.55
CA GLN A 132 -3.23 33.38 4.72
C GLN A 132 -2.04 33.08 5.62
N TYR A 133 -1.14 32.24 5.12
CA TYR A 133 0.10 31.85 5.81
C TYR A 133 1.25 31.91 4.82
N SER A 134 2.35 32.48 5.25
CA SER A 134 3.56 32.58 4.44
C SER A 134 4.69 31.71 4.96
N ALA A 135 5.50 31.15 4.04
CA ALA A 135 6.67 30.37 4.41
C ALA A 135 7.87 30.60 3.49
N ALA A 136 9.05 30.40 4.07
CA ALA A 136 10.30 30.43 3.30
C ALA A 136 10.40 29.19 2.38
N SER A 137 9.82 28.05 2.79
CA SER A 137 9.84 26.80 2.02
C SER A 137 8.55 26.00 2.24
N PHE A 138 8.26 25.09 1.29
CA PHE A 138 7.10 24.18 1.38
C PHE A 138 7.50 22.75 1.08
N LEU A 139 6.80 21.80 1.75
CA LEU A 139 6.76 20.39 1.35
C LEU A 139 5.32 20.02 1.03
N ILE A 140 5.06 19.62 -0.22
CA ILE A 140 3.75 19.13 -0.65
C ILE A 140 3.70 17.62 -0.47
N ALA A 141 2.85 17.15 0.45
CA ALA A 141 2.63 15.75 0.80
C ALA A 141 1.12 15.43 0.89
N ALA A 142 0.36 16.02 -0.04
CA ALA A 142 -1.12 15.97 -0.05
C ALA A 142 -1.70 14.58 -0.34
N GLY A 143 -0.85 13.59 -0.65
CA GLY A 143 -1.27 12.22 -0.89
C GLY A 143 -2.02 12.02 -2.20
N ALA A 144 -2.87 11.00 -2.21
CA ALA A 144 -3.72 10.65 -3.36
C ALA A 144 -5.05 10.08 -2.88
N ASP A 145 -6.12 10.31 -3.65
CA ASP A 145 -7.44 9.74 -3.43
C ASP A 145 -7.67 8.47 -4.26
N TRP A 146 -8.80 7.80 -4.03
CA TRP A 146 -9.16 6.63 -4.82
C TRP A 146 -9.54 7.03 -6.23
N LEU A 147 -8.96 6.35 -7.22
CA LEU A 147 -9.33 6.51 -8.61
C LEU A 147 -10.74 5.95 -8.82
N LEU A 148 -11.66 6.82 -9.23
CA LEU A 148 -12.99 6.41 -9.67
C LEU A 148 -12.92 6.21 -11.19
N PRO A 149 -13.09 4.97 -11.67
CA PRO A 149 -13.08 4.70 -13.11
C PRO A 149 -14.33 5.28 -13.78
N ASP A 150 -14.21 5.64 -15.05
CA ASP A 150 -15.35 6.06 -15.88
C ASP A 150 -16.21 4.83 -16.21
N ILE A 151 -17.25 4.62 -15.39
CA ILE A 151 -18.21 3.52 -15.50
C ILE A 151 -19.60 4.10 -15.51
N GLN A 152 -20.39 3.74 -16.52
CA GLN A 152 -21.76 4.21 -16.67
C GLN A 152 -22.58 3.93 -15.40
N GLY A 153 -23.29 4.93 -14.90
CA GLY A 153 -24.18 4.83 -13.75
C GLY A 153 -23.47 4.80 -12.39
N LEU A 154 -22.14 4.90 -12.34
CA LEU A 154 -21.39 4.90 -11.07
C LEU A 154 -21.81 6.05 -10.15
N ASP A 155 -21.96 7.26 -10.69
CA ASP A 155 -22.35 8.46 -9.91
C ASP A 155 -23.76 8.37 -9.31
N ALA A 156 -24.64 7.61 -9.96
CA ALA A 156 -26.03 7.39 -9.51
C ALA A 156 -26.20 6.18 -8.59
N SER A 157 -25.20 5.31 -8.49
CA SER A 157 -25.25 4.07 -7.73
C SER A 157 -24.34 4.14 -6.50
N PRO A 158 -24.81 3.81 -5.29
CA PRO A 158 -23.94 3.73 -4.13
C PRO A 158 -22.84 2.69 -4.34
N TYR A 159 -21.61 3.06 -4.00
CA TYR A 159 -20.44 2.18 -4.02
C TYR A 159 -19.60 2.37 -2.76
N ALA A 160 -18.78 1.41 -2.45
CA ALA A 160 -17.79 1.48 -1.39
C ALA A 160 -16.40 1.78 -1.97
N THR A 161 -15.58 2.43 -1.17
CA THR A 161 -14.13 2.55 -1.34
C THR A 161 -13.43 1.80 -0.20
N PRO A 162 -12.13 1.57 -0.23
CA PRO A 162 -11.40 0.98 0.90
C PRO A 162 -11.62 1.73 2.23
N ARG A 163 -11.91 3.01 2.18
CA ARG A 163 -12.27 3.79 3.38
C ARG A 163 -13.65 3.41 3.92
N THR A 164 -14.66 3.40 3.09
CA THR A 164 -16.05 3.23 3.53
C THR A 164 -16.43 1.77 3.81
N ILE A 165 -15.80 0.81 3.13
CA ILE A 165 -16.05 -0.62 3.35
C ILE A 165 -15.62 -1.09 4.75
N LEU A 166 -14.70 -0.37 5.40
CA LEU A 166 -14.25 -0.69 6.77
C LEU A 166 -15.26 -0.32 7.85
N ASP A 167 -16.26 0.50 7.52
CA ASP A 167 -17.24 1.04 8.46
C ASP A 167 -18.65 0.42 8.29
N ILE A 168 -18.80 -0.55 7.40
CA ILE A 168 -20.07 -1.28 7.24
C ILE A 168 -20.49 -1.99 8.53
N MET A 169 -21.79 -2.12 8.75
CA MET A 169 -22.33 -2.71 9.98
C MET A 169 -22.25 -4.25 10.01
N ARG A 170 -22.16 -4.88 8.85
CA ARG A 170 -22.01 -6.32 8.64
C ARG A 170 -21.37 -6.60 7.29
N PRO A 171 -20.73 -7.76 7.07
CA PRO A 171 -20.29 -8.16 5.75
C PRO A 171 -21.49 -8.23 4.79
N PRO A 172 -21.37 -7.72 3.55
CA PRO A 172 -22.43 -7.83 2.55
C PRO A 172 -22.61 -9.30 2.14
N LYS A 173 -23.81 -9.69 1.71
CA LYS A 173 -24.06 -11.05 1.21
C LYS A 173 -23.26 -11.34 -0.07
N SER A 174 -23.07 -10.32 -0.90
CA SER A 174 -22.29 -10.39 -2.12
C SER A 174 -21.59 -9.07 -2.41
N LEU A 175 -20.38 -9.15 -2.93
CA LEU A 175 -19.48 -8.02 -3.19
C LEU A 175 -18.84 -8.19 -4.57
N TYR A 176 -18.89 -7.13 -5.38
CA TYR A 176 -18.13 -7.02 -6.62
C TYR A 176 -17.00 -6.01 -6.43
N ILE A 177 -15.76 -6.44 -6.62
CA ILE A 177 -14.56 -5.61 -6.44
C ILE A 177 -14.00 -5.26 -7.80
N ILE A 178 -13.79 -3.97 -8.04
CA ILE A 178 -13.16 -3.44 -9.26
C ILE A 178 -11.71 -3.10 -8.96
N GLY A 179 -10.79 -3.94 -9.44
CA GLY A 179 -9.35 -3.83 -9.26
C GLY A 179 -8.76 -5.00 -8.46
N GLY A 180 -7.88 -5.77 -9.11
CA GLY A 180 -7.17 -6.96 -8.58
C GLY A 180 -5.78 -6.66 -8.05
N GLY A 181 -5.50 -5.40 -7.65
CA GLY A 181 -4.28 -5.00 -6.95
C GLY A 181 -4.26 -5.45 -5.48
N SER A 182 -3.21 -5.08 -4.75
CA SER A 182 -3.00 -5.50 -3.34
C SER A 182 -4.21 -5.23 -2.44
N THR A 183 -4.78 -4.04 -2.49
CA THR A 183 -5.95 -3.66 -1.69
C THR A 183 -7.19 -4.49 -2.05
N GLY A 184 -7.41 -4.72 -3.36
CA GLY A 184 -8.56 -5.49 -3.84
C GLY A 184 -8.51 -6.95 -3.38
N VAL A 185 -7.38 -7.63 -3.51
CA VAL A 185 -7.24 -9.04 -3.10
C VAL A 185 -7.27 -9.22 -1.58
N GLU A 186 -6.72 -8.29 -0.81
CA GLU A 186 -6.81 -8.31 0.65
C GLU A 186 -8.26 -8.18 1.14
N LEU A 187 -9.00 -7.21 0.61
CA LEU A 187 -10.41 -7.00 0.97
C LEU A 187 -11.30 -8.12 0.42
N ALA A 188 -10.98 -8.71 -0.74
CA ALA A 188 -11.67 -9.89 -1.25
C ALA A 188 -11.57 -11.07 -0.28
N GLN A 189 -10.35 -11.38 0.17
CA GLN A 189 -10.11 -12.47 1.13
C GLN A 189 -10.76 -12.18 2.48
N LEU A 190 -10.62 -10.95 3.01
CA LEU A 190 -11.25 -10.50 4.25
C LEU A 190 -12.76 -10.76 4.24
N MET A 191 -13.45 -10.30 3.20
CA MET A 191 -14.91 -10.40 3.11
C MET A 191 -15.36 -11.85 2.89
N ALA A 192 -14.63 -12.62 2.08
CA ALA A 192 -14.96 -14.04 1.83
C ALA A 192 -14.84 -14.89 3.10
N ILE A 193 -13.83 -14.65 3.95
CA ILE A 193 -13.66 -15.34 5.24
C ILE A 193 -14.89 -15.14 6.15
N PHE A 194 -15.50 -13.95 6.11
CA PHE A 194 -16.73 -13.65 6.84
C PHE A 194 -18.01 -14.01 6.10
N GLY A 195 -17.93 -14.78 5.01
CA GLY A 195 -19.08 -15.40 4.34
C GLY A 195 -19.69 -14.58 3.20
N THR A 196 -19.02 -13.50 2.77
CA THR A 196 -19.44 -12.74 1.58
C THR A 196 -19.13 -13.53 0.30
N LYS A 197 -20.08 -13.62 -0.64
CA LYS A 197 -19.82 -14.10 -1.99
C LYS A 197 -19.10 -13.00 -2.78
N VAL A 198 -17.82 -13.21 -3.11
CA VAL A 198 -16.96 -12.20 -3.70
C VAL A 198 -16.69 -12.47 -5.18
N TYR A 199 -16.80 -11.41 -5.99
CA TYR A 199 -16.35 -11.34 -7.37
C TYR A 199 -15.26 -10.26 -7.43
N ILE A 200 -14.08 -10.58 -7.93
CA ILE A 200 -13.00 -9.61 -8.14
C ILE A 200 -12.68 -9.51 -9.62
N ALA A 201 -12.86 -8.32 -10.18
CA ALA A 201 -12.66 -8.02 -11.59
C ALA A 201 -11.43 -7.13 -11.81
N ASP A 202 -10.61 -7.47 -12.80
CA ASP A 202 -9.49 -6.63 -13.23
C ASP A 202 -9.37 -6.64 -14.75
N ILE A 203 -9.00 -5.51 -15.34
CA ILE A 203 -8.70 -5.37 -16.77
C ILE A 203 -7.40 -6.08 -17.16
N ALA A 204 -6.49 -6.26 -16.22
CA ALA A 204 -5.25 -7.01 -16.43
C ALA A 204 -5.52 -8.51 -16.66
N SER A 205 -4.55 -9.17 -17.25
CA SER A 205 -4.62 -10.62 -17.52
C SER A 205 -4.45 -11.49 -16.27
N ARG A 206 -4.04 -10.91 -15.15
CA ARG A 206 -3.79 -11.59 -13.86
C ARG A 206 -4.04 -10.67 -12.68
N LEU A 207 -4.22 -11.24 -11.51
CA LEU A 207 -4.15 -10.50 -10.24
C LEU A 207 -2.71 -10.04 -9.99
N LEU A 208 -2.55 -8.95 -9.22
CA LEU A 208 -1.25 -8.40 -8.82
C LEU A 208 -0.27 -8.19 -9.99
N PRO A 209 -0.63 -7.44 -11.05
CA PRO A 209 0.18 -7.34 -12.27
C PRO A 209 1.58 -6.74 -12.04
N GLY A 210 1.80 -6.07 -10.91
CA GLY A 210 3.12 -5.53 -10.52
C GLY A 210 4.04 -6.51 -9.79
N TYR A 211 3.64 -7.78 -9.61
CA TYR A 211 4.43 -8.85 -8.98
C TYR A 211 4.86 -9.88 -10.02
N ASP A 212 5.77 -10.81 -9.64
CA ASP A 212 6.11 -11.93 -10.51
C ASP A 212 4.86 -12.74 -10.88
N LEU A 213 4.85 -13.28 -12.11
CA LEU A 213 3.72 -14.00 -12.70
C LEU A 213 3.22 -15.11 -11.77
N GLU A 214 4.15 -15.94 -11.27
CA GLU A 214 3.83 -17.10 -10.45
C GLU A 214 3.15 -16.74 -9.12
N ALA A 215 3.42 -15.55 -8.59
CA ALA A 215 2.77 -15.07 -7.36
C ALA A 215 1.29 -14.73 -7.59
N GLY A 216 0.99 -14.05 -8.72
CA GLY A 216 -0.38 -13.74 -9.11
C GLY A 216 -1.19 -15.00 -9.43
N GLU A 217 -0.63 -15.92 -10.20
CA GLU A 217 -1.27 -17.21 -10.57
C GLU A 217 -1.57 -18.07 -9.34
N LEU A 218 -0.60 -18.20 -8.43
CA LEU A 218 -0.82 -18.97 -7.19
C LEU A 218 -1.88 -18.33 -6.32
N LEU A 219 -1.86 -16.99 -6.16
CA LEU A 219 -2.89 -16.31 -5.40
C LEU A 219 -4.28 -16.50 -6.01
N GLU A 220 -4.41 -16.35 -7.33
CA GLU A 220 -5.68 -16.54 -8.04
C GLU A 220 -6.23 -17.95 -7.78
N LYS A 221 -5.40 -18.98 -7.94
CA LYS A 221 -5.75 -20.38 -7.64
C LYS A 221 -6.26 -20.52 -6.20
N LEU A 222 -5.50 -20.03 -5.21
CA LEU A 222 -5.86 -20.16 -3.79
C LEU A 222 -7.14 -19.41 -3.42
N LEU A 223 -7.37 -18.23 -3.99
CA LEU A 223 -8.60 -17.47 -3.77
C LEU A 223 -9.83 -18.21 -4.33
N GLN A 224 -9.71 -18.82 -5.50
CA GLN A 224 -10.81 -19.58 -6.11
C GLN A 224 -11.08 -20.90 -5.36
N GLU A 225 -10.04 -21.69 -5.11
CA GLU A 225 -10.17 -23.03 -4.52
C GLU A 225 -10.50 -22.99 -3.03
N GLN A 226 -9.77 -22.16 -2.25
CA GLN A 226 -9.87 -22.20 -0.79
C GLN A 226 -10.87 -21.20 -0.22
N LYS A 227 -11.16 -20.12 -0.93
CA LYS A 227 -12.03 -19.05 -0.41
C LYS A 227 -13.33 -18.87 -1.19
N GLY A 228 -13.53 -19.59 -2.29
CA GLY A 228 -14.74 -19.50 -3.10
C GLY A 228 -14.94 -18.12 -3.76
N ILE A 229 -13.83 -17.41 -4.02
CA ILE A 229 -13.84 -16.11 -4.68
C ILE A 229 -13.85 -16.31 -6.20
N THR A 230 -14.78 -15.67 -6.89
CA THR A 230 -14.79 -15.68 -8.36
C THR A 230 -13.83 -14.61 -8.88
N VAL A 231 -12.76 -15.04 -9.57
CA VAL A 231 -11.79 -14.13 -10.18
C VAL A 231 -12.13 -13.90 -11.65
N LEU A 232 -12.27 -12.64 -12.04
CA LEU A 232 -12.64 -12.15 -13.36
C LEU A 232 -11.51 -11.27 -13.90
N THR A 233 -10.41 -11.89 -14.35
CA THR A 233 -9.33 -11.20 -15.06
C THR A 233 -9.72 -10.91 -16.51
N GLN A 234 -9.01 -10.00 -17.18
CA GLN A 234 -9.34 -9.51 -18.52
C GLN A 234 -10.80 -9.03 -18.64
N THR A 235 -11.30 -8.42 -17.57
CA THR A 235 -12.70 -8.04 -17.43
C THR A 235 -12.82 -6.54 -17.25
N ARG A 236 -13.59 -5.90 -18.12
CA ARG A 236 -13.93 -4.48 -18.05
C ARG A 236 -15.34 -4.32 -17.50
N THR A 237 -15.48 -3.63 -16.38
CA THR A 237 -16.79 -3.19 -15.87
C THR A 237 -17.30 -2.06 -16.75
N LEU A 238 -18.54 -2.20 -17.27
CA LEU A 238 -19.15 -1.28 -18.22
C LEU A 238 -20.18 -0.35 -17.56
N ALA A 239 -21.04 -0.94 -16.71
CA ALA A 239 -22.11 -0.18 -16.06
C ALA A 239 -22.45 -0.72 -14.68
N ILE A 240 -22.95 0.16 -13.81
CA ILE A 240 -23.47 -0.15 -12.49
C ILE A 240 -24.81 0.53 -12.32
N ASP A 241 -25.88 -0.28 -12.25
CA ASP A 241 -27.23 0.21 -12.07
C ASP A 241 -27.74 -0.11 -10.66
N LYS A 242 -28.34 0.87 -10.00
CA LYS A 242 -28.99 0.67 -8.70
C LYS A 242 -30.31 -0.09 -8.90
N GLU A 243 -30.45 -1.23 -8.19
CA GLU A 243 -31.66 -2.03 -8.15
C GLU A 243 -32.15 -2.23 -6.70
N ASN A 244 -32.96 -1.32 -6.19
CA ASN A 244 -33.41 -1.32 -4.79
C ASN A 244 -32.21 -1.31 -3.82
N ILE A 245 -32.00 -2.43 -3.10
CA ILE A 245 -30.87 -2.62 -2.16
C ILE A 245 -29.65 -3.28 -2.81
N ALA A 246 -29.74 -3.68 -4.07
CA ALA A 246 -28.67 -4.32 -4.83
C ALA A 246 -28.16 -3.42 -5.95
N ARG A 247 -27.11 -3.84 -6.60
CA ARG A 247 -26.53 -3.24 -7.82
C ARG A 247 -26.45 -4.33 -8.89
N ARG A 248 -26.87 -3.98 -10.10
CA ARG A 248 -26.57 -4.78 -11.28
C ARG A 248 -25.27 -4.27 -11.85
N VAL A 249 -24.28 -5.12 -11.96
CA VAL A 249 -22.99 -4.82 -12.58
C VAL A 249 -22.95 -5.49 -13.93
N THR A 250 -22.82 -4.70 -15.00
CA THR A 250 -22.58 -5.16 -16.36
C THR A 250 -21.10 -5.09 -16.68
N TYR A 251 -20.55 -6.18 -17.19
CA TYR A 251 -19.13 -6.26 -17.54
C TYR A 251 -18.90 -7.03 -18.84
N SER A 252 -17.79 -6.72 -19.53
CA SER A 252 -17.34 -7.43 -20.72
C SER A 252 -16.15 -8.32 -20.40
N ARG A 253 -16.20 -9.57 -20.83
CA ARG A 253 -15.10 -10.53 -20.76
C ARG A 253 -15.03 -11.34 -22.05
N GLY A 254 -13.85 -11.38 -22.69
CA GLY A 254 -13.69 -12.09 -23.97
C GLY A 254 -14.60 -11.58 -25.10
N GLY A 255 -14.96 -10.30 -25.07
CA GLY A 255 -15.86 -9.67 -26.05
C GLY A 255 -17.36 -9.93 -25.82
N THR A 256 -17.72 -10.67 -24.77
CA THR A 256 -19.12 -10.96 -24.41
C THR A 256 -19.52 -10.16 -23.18
N GLU A 257 -20.73 -9.60 -23.21
CA GLU A 257 -21.30 -8.90 -22.06
C GLU A 257 -21.99 -9.90 -21.11
N HIS A 258 -21.77 -9.66 -19.83
CA HIS A 258 -22.33 -10.40 -18.72
C HIS A 258 -22.94 -9.44 -17.70
N SER A 259 -23.83 -9.93 -16.85
CA SER A 259 -24.30 -9.16 -15.72
C SER A 259 -24.36 -9.99 -14.44
N ILE A 260 -24.05 -9.33 -13.32
CA ILE A 260 -24.12 -9.91 -11.98
C ILE A 260 -24.88 -8.95 -11.07
N ARG A 261 -25.72 -9.52 -10.21
CA ARG A 261 -26.42 -8.77 -9.16
C ARG A 261 -25.70 -8.98 -7.84
N VAL A 262 -25.29 -7.89 -7.18
CA VAL A 262 -24.56 -7.90 -5.91
C VAL A 262 -25.16 -6.91 -4.91
N GLU A 263 -24.93 -7.14 -3.63
CA GLU A 263 -25.36 -6.22 -2.59
C GLU A 263 -24.48 -4.97 -2.51
N GLU A 264 -23.17 -5.12 -2.76
CA GLU A 264 -22.22 -4.01 -2.68
C GLU A 264 -21.20 -4.05 -3.83
N VAL A 265 -20.72 -2.86 -4.24
CA VAL A 265 -19.61 -2.69 -5.18
C VAL A 265 -18.49 -1.95 -4.47
N LEU A 266 -17.26 -2.46 -4.58
CA LEU A 266 -16.06 -1.85 -4.01
C LEU A 266 -15.09 -1.46 -5.11
N ILE A 267 -14.63 -0.22 -5.10
CA ILE A 267 -13.68 0.32 -6.08
C ILE A 267 -12.28 0.35 -5.47
N THR A 268 -11.36 -0.39 -6.09
CA THR A 268 -9.93 -0.47 -5.74
C THR A 268 -9.04 -0.32 -6.97
N ALA A 269 -9.51 0.45 -7.98
CA ALA A 269 -8.93 0.54 -9.32
C ALA A 269 -7.66 1.40 -9.41
N GLY A 270 -7.14 1.89 -8.29
CA GLY A 270 -5.94 2.72 -8.22
C GLY A 270 -6.12 3.99 -7.41
N ARG A 271 -5.17 4.92 -7.57
CA ARG A 271 -5.15 6.19 -6.84
C ARG A 271 -4.85 7.35 -7.78
N THR A 272 -5.42 8.50 -7.49
CA THR A 272 -5.21 9.77 -8.21
C THR A 272 -4.52 10.75 -7.28
N PRO A 273 -3.33 11.29 -7.64
CA PRO A 273 -2.63 12.29 -6.85
C PRO A 273 -3.47 13.55 -6.60
N ASN A 274 -3.40 14.09 -5.38
CA ASN A 274 -4.12 15.30 -4.97
C ASN A 274 -3.33 16.55 -5.41
N VAL A 275 -3.58 17.02 -6.62
CA VAL A 275 -2.90 18.16 -7.24
C VAL A 275 -3.73 19.44 -7.31
N ASP A 276 -4.99 19.41 -6.86
CA ASP A 276 -5.85 20.60 -6.78
C ASP A 276 -5.50 21.46 -5.56
N LEU A 277 -4.36 22.15 -5.66
CA LEU A 277 -3.78 22.97 -4.60
C LEU A 277 -3.43 24.38 -5.08
N GLY A 278 -3.83 24.79 -6.31
CA GLY A 278 -3.40 26.06 -6.91
C GLY A 278 -1.90 26.06 -7.24
N LEU A 279 -1.35 24.93 -7.67
CA LEU A 279 0.08 24.72 -7.91
C LEU A 279 0.64 25.67 -8.96
N GLU A 280 -0.16 26.09 -9.92
CA GLU A 280 0.18 27.08 -10.95
C GLU A 280 0.54 28.44 -10.33
N ASN A 281 -0.12 28.87 -9.24
CA ASN A 281 0.20 30.10 -8.54
C ASN A 281 1.57 30.04 -7.84
N ALA A 282 2.04 28.82 -7.54
CA ALA A 282 3.34 28.58 -6.93
C ALA A 282 4.46 28.32 -7.95
N GLY A 283 4.14 28.23 -9.25
CA GLY A 283 5.09 27.86 -10.30
C GLY A 283 5.52 26.39 -10.23
N VAL A 284 4.68 25.51 -9.69
CA VAL A 284 4.91 24.07 -9.57
C VAL A 284 4.26 23.34 -10.74
N GLU A 285 5.06 22.64 -11.52
CA GLU A 285 4.58 21.82 -12.62
C GLU A 285 4.04 20.47 -12.12
N TYR A 286 2.93 20.05 -12.72
CA TYR A 286 2.26 18.78 -12.43
C TYR A 286 1.51 18.23 -13.65
N THR A 287 1.12 16.98 -13.57
CA THR A 287 0.24 16.31 -14.53
C THR A 287 -0.86 15.55 -13.78
N ALA A 288 -1.80 14.94 -14.49
CA ALA A 288 -2.75 13.99 -13.88
C ALA A 288 -2.07 12.80 -13.18
N LYS A 289 -0.78 12.55 -13.47
CA LYS A 289 0.01 11.49 -12.83
C LYS A 289 0.73 11.95 -11.56
N GLY A 290 0.70 13.24 -11.22
CA GLY A 290 1.31 13.80 -10.00
C GLY A 290 2.22 14.99 -10.25
N ILE A 291 2.79 15.49 -9.16
CA ILE A 291 3.74 16.62 -9.16
C ILE A 291 5.06 16.19 -9.79
N ILE A 292 5.59 17.04 -10.67
CA ILE A 292 6.89 16.83 -11.33
C ILE A 292 8.01 17.28 -10.38
N VAL A 293 8.93 16.37 -10.09
CA VAL A 293 10.11 16.63 -9.28
C VAL A 293 11.36 16.07 -9.93
N ASN A 294 12.52 16.68 -9.60
CA ASN A 294 13.82 16.11 -9.94
C ASN A 294 14.22 14.94 -9.00
N ASP A 295 15.38 14.35 -9.19
CA ASP A 295 15.88 13.23 -8.39
C ASP A 295 16.04 13.55 -6.89
N GLN A 296 16.11 14.84 -6.53
CA GLN A 296 16.22 15.32 -5.15
C GLN A 296 14.87 15.65 -4.52
N LEU A 297 13.76 15.28 -5.17
CA LEU A 297 12.38 15.59 -4.76
C LEU A 297 12.02 17.09 -4.81
N GLN A 298 12.81 17.91 -5.48
CA GLN A 298 12.57 19.34 -5.66
C GLN A 298 11.65 19.56 -6.87
N THR A 299 10.65 20.40 -6.72
CA THR A 299 9.74 20.81 -7.81
C THR A 299 10.42 21.83 -8.72
N THR A 300 9.72 22.32 -9.74
CA THR A 300 10.17 23.44 -10.58
C THR A 300 10.37 24.74 -9.79
N ALA A 301 9.65 24.93 -8.68
CA ALA A 301 9.87 26.01 -7.73
C ALA A 301 10.93 25.60 -6.69
N LYS A 302 12.10 26.22 -6.72
CA LYS A 302 13.33 25.79 -5.98
C LYS A 302 13.17 25.62 -4.46
N HIS A 303 12.25 26.32 -3.82
CA HIS A 303 11.98 26.27 -2.38
C HIS A 303 10.81 25.36 -2.02
N ILE A 304 10.23 24.67 -3.01
CA ILE A 304 9.12 23.76 -2.85
C ILE A 304 9.55 22.34 -3.23
N TYR A 305 9.29 21.39 -2.34
CA TYR A 305 9.55 19.97 -2.51
C TYR A 305 8.23 19.19 -2.47
N ALA A 306 8.24 17.97 -2.97
CA ALA A 306 7.07 17.09 -2.87
C ALA A 306 7.49 15.66 -2.49
N ALA A 307 6.62 14.93 -1.74
CA ALA A 307 6.88 13.58 -1.27
C ALA A 307 5.59 12.77 -1.10
N GLY A 308 5.69 11.46 -1.26
CA GLY A 308 4.59 10.50 -1.10
C GLY A 308 3.70 10.40 -2.33
N ASP A 309 2.46 9.94 -2.12
CA ASP A 309 1.55 9.54 -3.19
C ASP A 309 1.19 10.68 -4.16
N VAL A 310 1.37 11.93 -3.77
CA VAL A 310 1.18 13.11 -4.64
C VAL A 310 2.15 13.10 -5.84
N LEU A 311 3.24 12.32 -5.77
CA LEU A 311 4.16 12.12 -6.88
C LEU A 311 3.66 11.10 -7.92
N GLY A 312 2.58 10.37 -7.63
CA GLY A 312 2.00 9.36 -8.52
C GLY A 312 2.87 8.13 -8.76
N ARG A 313 3.82 7.89 -7.87
CA ARG A 313 4.76 6.74 -7.92
C ARG A 313 4.87 6.09 -6.55
N ASN A 314 5.32 4.82 -6.52
CA ASN A 314 5.69 4.11 -5.27
C ASN A 314 4.68 4.25 -4.12
N GLY A 315 3.38 4.12 -4.34
CA GLY A 315 2.29 4.36 -3.38
C GLY A 315 2.32 3.50 -2.11
N TYR A 316 3.48 3.45 -1.41
CA TYR A 316 3.70 2.72 -0.16
C TYR A 316 4.08 3.68 0.96
N THR A 317 3.54 3.43 2.15
CA THR A 317 3.80 4.24 3.35
C THR A 317 5.28 4.40 3.66
N HIS A 318 6.07 3.32 3.55
CA HIS A 318 7.51 3.37 3.81
C HIS A 318 8.31 4.10 2.72
N SER A 319 7.85 4.09 1.45
CA SER A 319 8.42 4.93 0.40
C SER A 319 8.15 6.40 0.67
N ALA A 320 6.92 6.76 1.05
CA ALA A 320 6.55 8.12 1.42
C ALA A 320 7.35 8.63 2.64
N LEU A 321 7.61 7.76 3.64
CA LEU A 321 8.48 8.09 4.79
C LEU A 321 9.94 8.32 4.39
N LEU A 322 10.47 7.51 3.46
CA LEU A 322 11.82 7.71 2.90
C LEU A 322 11.90 9.07 2.19
N GLU A 323 10.96 9.34 1.30
CA GLU A 323 10.88 10.60 0.55
C GLU A 323 10.71 11.80 1.47
N SER A 324 9.87 11.70 2.51
CA SER A 324 9.67 12.73 3.53
C SER A 324 10.99 13.14 4.21
N ARG A 325 11.78 12.15 4.65
CA ARG A 325 13.07 12.39 5.30
C ARG A 325 14.08 13.01 4.35
N ILE A 326 14.13 12.54 3.10
CA ILE A 326 15.04 13.06 2.08
C ILE A 326 14.65 14.48 1.67
N ALA A 327 13.36 14.76 1.47
CA ALA A 327 12.90 16.10 1.17
C ALA A 327 13.22 17.08 2.32
N ALA A 328 13.02 16.66 3.56
CA ALA A 328 13.41 17.47 4.74
C ALA A 328 14.91 17.71 4.78
N ASN A 329 15.74 16.67 4.59
CA ASN A 329 17.18 16.86 4.49
C ASN A 329 17.55 17.87 3.40
N ASN A 330 16.92 17.74 2.23
CA ASN A 330 17.19 18.59 1.09
C ASN A 330 16.69 20.02 1.26
N LEU A 331 15.69 20.25 2.08
CA LEU A 331 15.24 21.57 2.48
C LEU A 331 16.19 22.22 3.50
N LEU A 332 16.65 21.45 4.48
CA LEU A 332 17.34 21.98 5.66
C LEU A 332 18.86 22.07 5.46
N PHE A 333 19.46 21.14 4.72
CA PHE A 333 20.92 20.98 4.65
C PHE A 333 21.47 21.18 3.23
N LYS A 334 22.77 21.52 3.15
CA LYS A 334 23.48 21.72 1.87
C LYS A 334 23.75 20.40 1.13
N ASN A 335 24.02 19.32 1.90
CA ASN A 335 24.26 17.99 1.33
C ASN A 335 22.92 17.38 0.86
N LYS A 336 22.72 17.33 -0.46
CA LYS A 336 21.49 16.84 -1.06
C LYS A 336 21.53 15.32 -1.23
N LEU A 337 20.42 14.68 -0.91
CA LEU A 337 20.21 13.24 -0.99
C LEU A 337 19.24 12.91 -2.13
N ILE A 338 19.39 11.69 -2.66
CA ILE A 338 18.50 11.12 -3.67
C ILE A 338 17.87 9.86 -3.05
N PRO A 339 16.54 9.64 -3.14
CA PRO A 339 15.91 8.45 -2.63
C PRO A 339 16.35 7.21 -3.44
N ASP A 340 16.76 6.17 -2.73
CA ASP A 340 17.10 4.88 -3.30
C ASP A 340 15.96 3.89 -3.06
N TYR A 341 15.28 3.52 -4.13
CA TYR A 341 14.14 2.61 -4.11
C TYR A 341 14.50 1.16 -4.43
N THR A 342 15.77 0.85 -4.71
CA THR A 342 16.21 -0.48 -5.20
C THR A 342 15.83 -1.62 -4.26
N ALA A 343 15.86 -1.36 -2.95
CA ALA A 343 15.52 -2.33 -1.90
C ALA A 343 14.20 -2.02 -1.18
N THR A 344 13.27 -1.34 -1.83
CA THR A 344 11.96 -1.04 -1.26
C THR A 344 11.04 -2.25 -1.36
N PRO A 345 10.63 -2.90 -0.25
CA PRO A 345 9.77 -4.07 -0.31
C PRO A 345 8.31 -3.68 -0.62
N ARG A 346 7.58 -4.63 -1.17
CA ARG A 346 6.13 -4.56 -1.44
C ARG A 346 5.49 -5.78 -0.81
N VAL A 347 4.40 -5.60 -0.07
CA VAL A 347 3.73 -6.69 0.65
C VAL A 347 2.23 -6.66 0.39
N VAL A 348 1.66 -7.84 0.16
CA VAL A 348 0.22 -8.11 0.13
C VAL A 348 -0.09 -9.03 1.30
N PHE A 349 -0.98 -8.61 2.18
CA PHE A 349 -1.25 -9.26 3.47
C PHE A 349 -2.37 -10.32 3.38
N THR A 350 -2.48 -10.98 2.25
CA THR A 350 -3.33 -12.17 2.09
C THR A 350 -2.79 -13.36 2.91
N SER A 351 -3.50 -14.46 2.97
CA SER A 351 -3.03 -15.75 3.49
C SER A 351 -3.05 -16.78 2.35
N PRO A 352 -1.86 -17.19 1.84
CA PRO A 352 -0.50 -16.74 2.19
C PRO A 352 -0.27 -15.26 1.87
N SER A 353 0.66 -14.64 2.59
CA SER A 353 1.13 -13.30 2.23
C SER A 353 2.12 -13.36 1.08
N ILE A 354 2.16 -12.28 0.30
CA ILE A 354 3.07 -12.13 -0.83
C ILE A 354 3.98 -10.95 -0.56
N ALA A 355 5.27 -11.13 -0.69
CA ALA A 355 6.24 -10.04 -0.59
C ALA A 355 7.21 -10.06 -1.75
N SER A 356 7.60 -8.90 -2.23
CA SER A 356 8.56 -8.74 -3.33
C SER A 356 9.48 -7.55 -3.06
N VAL A 357 10.74 -7.66 -3.47
CA VAL A 357 11.72 -6.58 -3.39
C VAL A 357 12.64 -6.63 -4.59
N GLY A 358 13.10 -5.46 -5.04
CA GLY A 358 13.93 -5.33 -6.23
C GLY A 358 13.14 -5.53 -7.53
N LEU A 359 13.79 -6.10 -8.53
CA LEU A 359 13.25 -6.31 -9.86
C LEU A 359 12.44 -7.61 -9.94
N THR A 360 11.30 -7.54 -10.62
CA THR A 360 10.59 -8.74 -11.08
C THR A 360 11.25 -9.31 -12.34
N GLU A 361 10.90 -10.53 -12.72
CA GLU A 361 11.36 -11.10 -13.99
C GLU A 361 10.92 -10.24 -15.20
N ASP A 362 9.68 -9.74 -15.18
CA ASP A 362 9.17 -8.81 -16.20
C ASP A 362 9.98 -7.50 -16.25
N ASP A 363 10.42 -6.97 -15.09
CA ASP A 363 11.29 -5.79 -15.04
C ASP A 363 12.65 -6.06 -15.68
N CYS A 364 13.21 -7.23 -15.43
CA CYS A 364 14.48 -7.67 -16.02
C CYS A 364 14.37 -7.81 -17.53
N LEU A 365 13.30 -8.44 -18.02
CA LEU A 365 13.03 -8.59 -19.46
C LEU A 365 12.90 -7.23 -20.16
N ARG A 366 12.12 -6.30 -19.58
CA ARG A 366 11.95 -4.95 -20.14
C ARG A 366 13.25 -4.15 -20.21
N ARG A 367 14.22 -4.47 -19.34
CA ARG A 367 15.54 -3.79 -19.27
C ARG A 367 16.64 -4.56 -20.01
N ASP A 368 16.29 -5.64 -20.72
CA ASP A 368 17.24 -6.54 -21.41
C ASP A 368 18.39 -7.02 -20.50
N LEU A 369 18.07 -7.33 -19.24
CA LEU A 369 19.04 -7.82 -18.27
C LEU A 369 19.23 -9.32 -18.42
N GLN A 370 20.49 -9.75 -18.48
CA GLN A 370 20.85 -11.17 -18.45
C GLN A 370 20.82 -11.69 -17.01
N ILE A 371 19.84 -12.51 -16.69
CA ILE A 371 19.58 -12.99 -15.32
C ILE A 371 19.75 -14.50 -15.17
N ARG A 372 19.95 -14.93 -13.92
CA ARG A 372 19.73 -16.28 -13.44
C ARG A 372 18.58 -16.24 -12.43
N LYS A 373 17.75 -17.26 -12.40
CA LYS A 373 16.64 -17.34 -11.45
C LYS A 373 16.55 -18.73 -10.81
N SER A 374 16.04 -18.78 -9.59
CA SER A 374 15.70 -20.02 -8.90
C SER A 374 14.38 -19.87 -8.16
N THR A 375 13.71 -21.00 -7.99
CA THR A 375 12.50 -21.10 -7.18
C THR A 375 12.62 -22.29 -6.23
N ALA A 376 12.37 -22.07 -4.94
CA ALA A 376 12.25 -23.09 -3.92
C ALA A 376 10.79 -23.16 -3.46
N PRO A 377 10.05 -24.23 -3.80
CA PRO A 377 8.69 -24.39 -3.29
C PRO A 377 8.71 -24.68 -1.78
N LEU A 378 7.70 -24.22 -1.05
CA LEU A 378 7.68 -24.36 0.42
C LEU A 378 7.56 -25.80 0.90
N ASN A 379 6.94 -26.67 0.12
CA ASN A 379 6.72 -28.09 0.51
C ASN A 379 8.00 -28.91 0.71
N ILE A 380 9.17 -28.38 0.32
CA ILE A 380 10.47 -29.03 0.53
C ILE A 380 11.12 -28.74 1.86
N ILE A 381 10.64 -27.73 2.61
CA ILE A 381 11.17 -27.38 3.92
C ILE A 381 10.34 -28.01 5.05
N ALA A 382 11.01 -28.39 6.13
CA ALA A 382 10.36 -29.07 7.27
C ALA A 382 9.28 -28.21 7.95
N ARG A 383 9.45 -26.89 7.97
CA ARG A 383 8.47 -25.94 8.52
C ARG A 383 7.10 -26.04 7.83
N SER A 384 7.08 -26.23 6.53
CA SER A 384 5.87 -26.42 5.73
C SER A 384 5.06 -27.64 6.21
N ASN A 385 5.75 -28.75 6.46
CA ASN A 385 5.12 -29.98 6.93
C ASN A 385 4.57 -29.85 8.36
N THR A 386 5.29 -29.18 9.26
CA THR A 386 4.83 -28.99 10.66
C THR A 386 3.64 -28.04 10.78
N SER A 387 3.39 -27.20 9.78
CA SER A 387 2.29 -26.24 9.77
C SER A 387 1.14 -26.64 8.84
N ASP A 388 1.30 -27.77 8.11
CA ASP A 388 0.40 -28.19 7.02
C ASP A 388 0.10 -27.06 6.03
N PHE A 389 1.15 -26.30 5.70
CA PHE A 389 1.09 -25.17 4.77
C PHE A 389 2.08 -25.41 3.61
N ARG A 390 1.59 -25.91 2.49
CA ARG A 390 2.42 -26.39 1.38
C ARG A 390 2.46 -25.47 0.18
N ASP A 391 1.47 -24.58 0.05
CA ASP A 391 1.33 -23.69 -1.09
C ASP A 391 2.18 -22.43 -0.89
N GLY A 392 3.16 -22.25 -1.75
CA GLY A 392 4.03 -21.09 -1.71
C GLY A 392 5.42 -21.39 -2.23
N PHE A 393 6.22 -20.34 -2.31
CA PHE A 393 7.59 -20.43 -2.82
C PHE A 393 8.43 -19.22 -2.43
N VAL A 394 9.75 -19.38 -2.56
CA VAL A 394 10.73 -18.28 -2.61
C VAL A 394 11.36 -18.29 -3.99
N LYS A 395 11.27 -17.19 -4.73
CA LYS A 395 11.93 -16.94 -6.02
C LYS A 395 13.01 -15.89 -5.83
N LEU A 396 14.21 -16.17 -6.35
CA LEU A 396 15.34 -15.24 -6.37
C LEU A 396 15.78 -15.00 -7.82
N ILE A 397 16.16 -13.77 -8.08
CA ILE A 397 16.69 -13.31 -9.38
C ILE A 397 18.06 -12.68 -9.14
N THR A 398 19.07 -13.11 -9.90
CA THR A 398 20.43 -12.59 -9.84
C THR A 398 20.93 -12.17 -11.22
N ASP A 399 21.98 -11.37 -11.26
CA ASP A 399 22.78 -11.18 -12.45
C ASP A 399 23.67 -12.42 -12.74
N LYS A 400 24.48 -12.35 -13.80
CA LYS A 400 25.42 -13.42 -14.16
C LYS A 400 26.49 -13.70 -13.10
N LYS A 401 26.82 -12.70 -12.26
CA LYS A 401 27.81 -12.80 -11.17
C LYS A 401 27.20 -13.33 -9.88
N GLY A 402 25.88 -13.58 -9.85
CA GLY A 402 25.16 -14.05 -8.70
C GLY A 402 24.72 -12.94 -7.72
N ILE A 403 24.88 -11.66 -8.07
CA ILE A 403 24.38 -10.51 -7.28
C ILE A 403 22.86 -10.50 -7.34
N LEU A 404 22.21 -10.39 -6.19
CA LEU A 404 20.75 -10.33 -6.07
C LEU A 404 20.19 -9.06 -6.71
N LEU A 405 19.26 -9.23 -7.63
CA LEU A 405 18.52 -8.17 -8.30
C LEU A 405 17.07 -8.06 -7.84
N GLY A 406 16.48 -9.18 -7.44
CA GLY A 406 15.09 -9.23 -7.05
C GLY A 406 14.72 -10.52 -6.34
N ALA A 407 13.61 -10.46 -5.61
CA ALA A 407 13.06 -11.61 -4.91
C ALA A 407 11.55 -11.50 -4.74
N THR A 408 10.88 -12.65 -4.79
CA THR A 408 9.46 -12.79 -4.49
C THR A 408 9.24 -13.96 -3.54
N ILE A 409 8.50 -13.74 -2.47
CA ILE A 409 8.13 -14.73 -1.45
C ILE A 409 6.60 -14.84 -1.42
N VAL A 410 6.08 -16.05 -1.55
CA VAL A 410 4.69 -16.40 -1.25
C VAL A 410 4.73 -17.41 -0.10
N ALA A 411 4.42 -16.94 1.11
CA ALA A 411 4.56 -17.74 2.34
C ALA A 411 3.76 -17.14 3.49
N PRO A 412 3.48 -17.87 4.58
CA PRO A 412 3.13 -17.25 5.85
C PRO A 412 4.24 -16.27 6.27
N ASN A 413 3.86 -15.07 6.73
CA ASN A 413 4.78 -14.01 7.16
C ASN A 413 5.79 -13.55 6.10
N ALA A 414 5.45 -13.63 4.80
CA ALA A 414 6.35 -13.18 3.73
C ALA A 414 6.81 -11.73 3.92
N GLY A 415 5.94 -10.86 4.49
CA GLY A 415 6.26 -9.47 4.82
C GLY A 415 7.39 -9.31 5.83
N GLU A 416 7.58 -10.27 6.75
CA GLU A 416 8.70 -10.27 7.70
C GLU A 416 9.96 -10.84 7.06
N LEU A 417 9.81 -11.90 6.26
CA LEU A 417 10.93 -12.60 5.62
C LEU A 417 11.63 -11.76 4.54
N ILE A 418 10.91 -10.91 3.83
CA ILE A 418 11.44 -10.16 2.69
C ILE A 418 12.56 -9.19 3.07
N HIS A 419 12.65 -8.78 4.33
CA HIS A 419 13.64 -7.81 4.79
C HIS A 419 15.07 -8.30 4.74
N GLU A 420 15.32 -9.60 4.91
CA GLU A 420 16.63 -10.22 4.67
C GLU A 420 17.07 -9.99 3.22
N LEU A 421 16.16 -10.21 2.26
CA LEU A 421 16.43 -10.03 0.85
C LEU A 421 16.53 -8.55 0.44
N ALA A 422 15.76 -7.67 1.11
CA ALA A 422 15.90 -6.23 0.93
C ALA A 422 17.29 -5.76 1.35
N LEU A 423 17.79 -6.25 2.49
CA LEU A 423 19.14 -5.95 2.96
C LEU A 423 20.21 -6.49 1.99
N ALA A 424 20.02 -7.72 1.53
CA ALA A 424 20.93 -8.36 0.58
C ALA A 424 21.01 -7.60 -0.76
N ILE A 425 19.89 -7.15 -1.31
CA ILE A 425 19.84 -6.33 -2.53
C ILE A 425 20.50 -4.96 -2.26
N LYS A 426 20.18 -4.31 -1.15
CA LYS A 426 20.71 -2.98 -0.79
C LYS A 426 22.24 -2.95 -0.77
N TYR A 427 22.84 -4.03 -0.31
CA TYR A 427 24.30 -4.13 -0.17
C TYR A 427 24.96 -5.03 -1.23
N ASN A 428 24.24 -5.36 -2.32
CA ASN A 428 24.76 -6.14 -3.44
C ASN A 428 25.32 -7.52 -3.02
N HIS A 429 24.69 -8.18 -2.07
CA HIS A 429 25.06 -9.54 -1.68
C HIS A 429 24.74 -10.54 -2.80
N THR A 430 25.56 -11.59 -2.85
CA THR A 430 25.37 -12.69 -3.82
C THR A 430 24.49 -13.81 -3.25
N ALA A 431 23.89 -14.60 -4.15
CA ALA A 431 23.17 -15.80 -3.76
C ALA A 431 24.08 -16.80 -3.00
N ALA A 432 25.38 -16.89 -3.36
CA ALA A 432 26.34 -17.72 -2.64
C ALA A 432 26.52 -17.30 -1.19
N GLN A 433 26.58 -16.00 -0.90
CA GLN A 433 26.65 -15.49 0.48
C GLN A 433 25.39 -15.81 1.28
N LEU A 434 24.20 -15.67 0.69
CA LEU A 434 22.94 -16.07 1.32
C LEU A 434 22.90 -17.58 1.59
N ALA A 435 23.31 -18.41 0.62
CA ALA A 435 23.35 -19.87 0.77
C ALA A 435 24.31 -20.32 1.88
N ALA A 436 25.43 -19.60 2.06
CA ALA A 436 26.42 -19.86 3.10
C ALA A 436 25.98 -19.35 4.50
N THR A 437 24.97 -18.46 4.57
CA THR A 437 24.48 -17.95 5.85
C THR A 437 23.62 -19.02 6.55
N PRO A 438 23.91 -19.40 7.80
CA PRO A 438 23.08 -20.33 8.53
C PRO A 438 21.69 -19.76 8.78
N HIS A 439 20.66 -20.53 8.43
CA HIS A 439 19.27 -20.22 8.78
C HIS A 439 18.79 -21.16 9.88
N ALA A 440 18.00 -20.65 10.81
CA ALA A 440 17.47 -21.46 11.89
C ALA A 440 16.56 -22.57 11.31
N PHE A 441 16.79 -23.81 11.77
CA PHE A 441 15.98 -24.96 11.36
C PHE A 441 14.51 -24.78 11.82
N LEU A 442 13.58 -25.27 11.05
CA LEU A 442 12.12 -25.14 11.20
C LEU A 442 11.61 -23.68 11.10
N THR A 443 12.26 -22.87 10.30
CA THR A 443 11.76 -21.53 9.95
C THR A 443 11.40 -21.43 8.46
N TRP A 444 10.53 -20.46 8.11
CA TRP A 444 10.21 -20.18 6.72
C TRP A 444 11.42 -19.63 5.94
N SER A 445 12.35 -18.96 6.64
CA SER A 445 13.59 -18.41 6.04
C SER A 445 14.48 -19.49 5.43
N GLU A 446 14.35 -20.75 5.84
CA GLU A 446 15.10 -21.86 5.27
C GLU A 446 14.87 -22.00 3.76
N ALA A 447 13.68 -21.63 3.27
CA ALA A 447 13.38 -21.62 1.84
C ALA A 447 14.22 -20.58 1.07
N ILE A 448 14.60 -19.46 1.69
CA ILE A 448 15.50 -18.46 1.12
C ILE A 448 16.87 -19.08 0.87
N ARG A 449 17.43 -19.76 1.88
CA ARG A 449 18.73 -20.47 1.76
C ARG A 449 18.69 -21.53 0.69
N VAL A 450 17.60 -22.30 0.58
CA VAL A 450 17.45 -23.32 -0.45
C VAL A 450 17.38 -22.71 -1.84
N ALA A 451 16.63 -21.63 -2.03
CA ALA A 451 16.56 -20.90 -3.30
C ALA A 451 17.94 -20.34 -3.68
N ALA A 452 18.65 -19.75 -2.71
CA ALA A 452 20.01 -19.20 -2.90
C ALA A 452 21.02 -20.29 -3.29
N GLY A 453 20.97 -21.47 -2.65
CA GLY A 453 21.85 -22.59 -2.96
C GLY A 453 21.72 -23.14 -4.39
N LYS A 454 20.60 -22.94 -5.05
CA LYS A 454 20.42 -23.29 -6.47
C LYS A 454 21.09 -22.31 -7.43
N LEU A 455 21.51 -21.13 -6.96
CA LEU A 455 22.17 -20.08 -7.74
C LEU A 455 23.64 -19.88 -7.37
N ALA A 456 24.08 -20.49 -6.26
CA ALA A 456 25.44 -20.42 -5.73
C ALA A 456 26.48 -21.09 -6.65
#